data_e5a118c8f43d33482e1ae62f66a40a1b
#
_entry.id   e5a118c8f43d33482e1ae62f66a40a1b
#
_cell.length_a   1.000
_cell.length_b   1.000
_cell.length_c   1.000
_cell.angle_alpha   90.00
_cell.angle_beta   90.00
_cell.angle_gamma   90.00
#
_symmetry.space_group_name_H-M   'P 1'
#
loop_
_entity.id
_entity.type
_entity.pdbx_description
1 polymer ?
#
loop_
_entity_poly.entity_id
_entity_poly.type
_entity_poly.pdbx_seq_one_letter_code
_entity_poly.pdbx_strand_id
1 'polypeptide(L)'
;MEQVRVDNHDILANKGIEIYSNWLKRKEQQDDNYRYQLFAAVDKYSPFDVLQMKINVEDSTIEEQQYIELKVREIGINEYEDCSIETYKMQKLQTIAKLSEQRVFLIAIYEKDRKIAIWEIDADKEYDVRET
;
A
#
# COMPACT_ATOMS: atom_id res chain seq x y z
N MET A 1 -6.84 10.61 31.87
CA MET A 1 -6.62 10.72 30.42
C MET A 1 -5.48 9.79 30.04
N GLU A 2 -5.81 8.69 29.41
CA GLU A 2 -4.80 7.75 28.93
C GLU A 2 -4.03 8.39 27.78
N GLN A 3 -2.71 8.47 27.95
CA GLN A 3 -1.85 8.88 26.85
C GLN A 3 -1.72 7.71 25.89
N VAL A 4 -2.24 7.88 24.67
CA VAL A 4 -2.01 6.92 23.60
C VAL A 4 -0.54 7.02 23.19
N ARG A 5 0.23 5.97 23.44
CA ARG A 5 1.58 5.87 22.89
C ARG A 5 1.49 5.63 21.40
N VAL A 6 1.86 6.64 20.64
CA VAL A 6 2.07 6.49 19.20
C VAL A 6 3.53 6.08 19.03
N ASP A 7 3.79 4.85 18.62
CA ASP A 7 5.15 4.40 18.35
C ASP A 7 5.64 4.90 16.98
N ASN A 8 6.93 4.75 16.71
CA ASN A 8 7.52 5.21 15.45
C ASN A 8 6.91 4.50 14.23
N HIS A 9 6.45 3.26 14.41
CA HIS A 9 5.81 2.50 13.34
C HIS A 9 4.49 3.15 12.91
N ASP A 10 3.65 3.58 13.87
CA ASP A 10 2.38 4.24 13.59
C ASP A 10 2.59 5.61 12.92
N ILE A 11 3.61 6.36 13.36
CA ILE A 11 3.95 7.64 12.75
C ILE A 11 4.36 7.46 11.28
N LEU A 12 5.21 6.50 11.00
CA LEU A 12 5.66 6.21 9.63
C LEU A 12 4.52 5.70 8.76
N ALA A 13 3.65 4.82 9.28
CA ALA A 13 2.49 4.32 8.55
C ALA A 13 1.53 5.46 8.20
N ASN A 14 1.23 6.36 9.13
CA ASN A 14 0.36 7.51 8.89
C ASN A 14 0.96 8.47 7.86
N LYS A 15 2.26 8.70 7.92
CA LYS A 15 2.98 9.52 6.94
C LYS A 15 2.94 8.90 5.55
N GLY A 16 3.10 7.60 5.46
CA GLY A 16 3.00 6.86 4.21
C GLY A 16 1.61 6.99 3.59
N ILE A 17 0.57 6.83 4.38
CA ILE A 17 -0.82 6.98 3.93
C ILE A 17 -1.07 8.40 3.43
N GLU A 18 -0.56 9.42 4.12
CA GLU A 18 -0.69 10.82 3.71
C GLU A 18 -0.03 11.07 2.35
N ILE A 19 1.20 10.64 2.16
CA ILE A 19 1.94 10.80 0.91
C ILE A 19 1.23 10.09 -0.23
N TYR A 20 0.80 8.86 -0.01
CA TYR A 20 0.09 8.06 -1.00
C TYR A 20 -1.28 8.68 -1.35
N SER A 21 -2.02 9.14 -0.36
CA SER A 21 -3.30 9.82 -0.55
C SER A 21 -3.16 11.09 -1.41
N ASN A 22 -2.12 11.88 -1.17
CA ASN A 22 -1.84 13.07 -1.96
C ASN A 22 -1.46 12.72 -3.41
N TRP A 23 -0.73 11.63 -3.60
CA TRP A 23 -0.40 11.13 -4.94
C TRP A 23 -1.66 10.70 -5.69
N LEU A 24 -2.59 10.00 -5.03
CA LEU A 24 -3.87 9.59 -5.61
C LEU A 24 -4.73 10.78 -6.01
N LYS A 25 -4.78 11.82 -5.19
CA LYS A 25 -5.54 13.05 -5.49
C LYS A 25 -5.04 13.71 -6.78
N ARG A 26 -3.72 13.73 -6.98
CA ARG A 26 -3.14 14.25 -8.23
C ARG A 26 -3.51 13.38 -9.42
N LYS A 27 -3.55 12.07 -9.23
CA LYS A 27 -3.97 11.12 -10.26
C LYS A 27 -5.45 11.29 -10.62
N GLU A 28 -6.31 11.53 -9.63
CA GLU A 28 -7.74 11.84 -9.84
C GLU A 28 -7.95 13.11 -10.65
N GLN A 29 -7.10 14.11 -10.47
CA GLN A 29 -7.14 15.35 -11.26
C GLN A 29 -6.80 15.13 -12.74
N GLN A 30 -6.03 14.09 -13.05
CA GLN A 30 -5.65 13.73 -14.40
C GLN A 30 -6.69 12.84 -15.10
N ASP A 31 -7.53 12.14 -14.32
CA ASP A 31 -8.57 11.26 -14.82
C ASP A 31 -9.85 11.45 -14.02
N ASP A 32 -10.79 12.20 -14.58
CA ASP A 32 -12.04 12.55 -13.93
C ASP A 32 -13.05 11.39 -13.83
N ASN A 33 -12.76 10.25 -14.43
CA ASN A 33 -13.68 9.11 -14.46
C ASN A 33 -13.72 8.33 -13.15
N TYR A 34 -12.65 8.41 -12.35
CA TYR A 34 -12.49 7.62 -11.14
C TYR A 34 -12.05 8.47 -9.97
N ARG A 35 -12.49 8.05 -8.79
CA ARG A 35 -11.95 8.51 -7.51
C ARG A 35 -11.56 7.31 -6.66
N TYR A 36 -10.69 7.54 -5.70
CA TYR A 36 -10.19 6.47 -4.81
C TYR A 36 -10.55 6.80 -3.37
N GLN A 37 -11.00 5.79 -2.66
CA GLN A 37 -11.29 5.89 -1.23
C GLN A 37 -10.41 4.90 -0.48
N LEU A 38 -9.73 5.38 0.57
CA LEU A 38 -8.80 4.60 1.36
C LEU A 38 -9.38 4.32 2.74
N PHE A 39 -9.25 3.08 3.18
CA PHE A 39 -9.59 2.64 4.53
C PHE A 39 -8.35 2.04 5.17
N ALA A 40 -7.76 2.73 6.15
CA ALA A 40 -6.61 2.22 6.87
C ALA A 40 -7.02 1.03 7.76
N ALA A 41 -6.21 -0.01 7.76
CA ALA A 41 -6.42 -1.14 8.66
C ALA A 41 -6.18 -0.69 10.10
N VAL A 42 -7.14 -0.96 10.97
CA VAL A 42 -7.07 -0.57 12.39
C VAL A 42 -6.25 -1.56 13.20
N ASP A 43 -6.30 -2.83 12.81
CA ASP A 43 -5.59 -3.90 13.51
C ASP A 43 -4.15 -3.99 12.99
N LYS A 44 -3.18 -3.86 13.90
CA LYS A 44 -1.75 -3.99 13.56
C LYS A 44 -1.37 -5.39 13.06
N TYR A 45 -2.20 -6.39 13.29
CA TYR A 45 -2.01 -7.75 12.80
C TYR A 45 -2.68 -7.99 11.46
N SER A 46 -3.33 -6.97 10.89
CA SER A 46 -3.91 -7.06 9.57
C SER A 46 -2.83 -7.42 8.54
N PRO A 47 -3.13 -8.33 7.59
CA PRO A 47 -2.16 -8.69 6.56
C PRO A 47 -1.93 -7.59 5.51
N PHE A 48 -2.73 -6.53 5.53
CA PHE A 48 -2.57 -5.36 4.65
C PHE A 48 -2.73 -4.07 5.47
N ASP A 49 -2.19 -2.98 4.97
CA ASP A 49 -2.25 -1.68 5.64
C ASP A 49 -3.47 -0.86 5.25
N VAL A 50 -3.88 -0.95 3.98
CA VAL A 50 -4.94 -0.11 3.42
C VAL A 50 -5.81 -0.94 2.48
N LEU A 51 -7.12 -0.77 2.61
CA LEU A 51 -8.08 -1.19 1.59
C LEU A 51 -8.40 0.02 0.71
N GLN A 52 -8.18 -0.11 -0.58
CA GLN A 52 -8.45 0.94 -1.56
C GLN A 52 -9.64 0.55 -2.43
N MET A 53 -10.58 1.47 -2.57
CA MET A 53 -11.70 1.31 -3.47
C MET A 53 -11.56 2.28 -4.65
N LYS A 54 -11.64 1.74 -5.87
CA LYS A 54 -11.73 2.51 -7.09
C LYS A 54 -13.20 2.70 -7.43
N ILE A 55 -13.65 3.94 -7.45
CA ILE A 55 -15.06 4.29 -7.59
C ILE A 55 -15.27 5.03 -8.91
N ASN A 56 -16.27 4.58 -9.68
CA ASN A 56 -16.69 5.29 -10.88
C ASN A 56 -17.46 6.54 -10.46
N VAL A 57 -17.02 7.71 -10.92
CA VAL A 57 -17.59 9.00 -10.53
C VAL A 57 -19.01 9.19 -11.10
N GLU A 58 -19.27 8.68 -12.30
CA GLU A 58 -20.54 8.85 -13.00
C GLU A 58 -21.71 8.17 -12.27
N ASP A 59 -21.54 6.93 -11.86
CA ASP A 59 -22.61 6.13 -11.25
C ASP A 59 -22.37 5.79 -9.78
N SER A 60 -21.25 6.22 -9.21
CA SER A 60 -20.84 5.95 -7.82
C SER A 60 -20.69 4.46 -7.49
N THR A 61 -20.46 3.61 -8.49
CA THR A 61 -20.23 2.19 -8.28
C THR A 61 -18.78 1.89 -7.94
N ILE A 62 -18.56 0.87 -7.12
CA ILE A 62 -17.22 0.36 -6.82
C ILE A 62 -16.79 -0.52 -7.97
N GLU A 63 -15.78 -0.07 -8.72
CA GLU A 63 -15.24 -0.85 -9.83
C GLU A 63 -14.27 -1.93 -9.38
N GLU A 64 -13.46 -1.62 -8.37
CA GLU A 64 -12.41 -2.52 -7.91
C GLU A 64 -12.09 -2.27 -6.45
N GLN A 65 -11.85 -3.35 -5.70
CA GLN A 65 -11.24 -3.31 -4.36
C GLN A 65 -9.80 -3.78 -4.47
N GLN A 66 -8.90 -3.09 -3.79
CA GLN A 66 -7.47 -3.37 -3.84
C GLN A 66 -6.90 -3.40 -2.43
N TYR A 67 -6.08 -4.39 -2.14
CA TYR A 67 -5.39 -4.50 -0.86
C TYR A 67 -3.96 -3.98 -1.01
N ILE A 68 -3.53 -3.14 -0.09
CA ILE A 68 -2.26 -2.43 -0.20
C ILE A 68 -1.43 -2.62 1.06
N GLU A 69 -0.18 -3.05 0.88
CA GLU A 69 0.88 -2.99 1.87
C GLU A 69 1.75 -1.79 1.56
N LEU A 70 1.89 -0.88 2.53
CA LEU A 70 2.71 0.32 2.39
C LEU A 70 4.05 0.14 3.09
N LYS A 71 5.13 0.49 2.40
CA LYS A 71 6.48 0.53 2.95
C LYS A 71 7.03 1.94 2.79
N VAL A 72 7.32 2.61 3.90
CA VAL A 72 7.96 3.93 3.88
C VAL A 72 9.46 3.72 4.01
N ARG A 73 10.21 4.27 3.06
CA ARG A 73 11.66 4.22 3.03
C ARG A 73 12.22 5.63 3.18
N GLU A 74 13.17 5.80 4.08
CA GLU A 74 13.84 7.08 4.31
C GLU A 74 14.97 7.34 3.32
N ILE A 75 15.31 6.33 2.50
CA ILE A 75 16.36 6.38 1.47
C ILE A 75 15.78 6.84 0.12
N GLY A 76 16.66 7.21 -0.80
CA GLY A 76 16.26 7.53 -2.18
C GLY A 76 15.94 6.27 -2.98
N ILE A 77 15.08 6.42 -4.00
CA ILE A 77 14.65 5.31 -4.84
C ILE A 77 15.79 4.59 -5.57
N ASN A 78 16.87 5.30 -5.86
CA ASN A 78 18.03 4.78 -6.59
C ASN A 78 19.14 4.23 -5.68
N GLU A 79 18.98 4.29 -4.36
CA GLU A 79 20.00 3.80 -3.42
C GLU A 79 20.02 2.27 -3.35
N TYR A 80 18.88 1.61 -3.62
CA TYR A 80 18.77 0.16 -3.71
C TYR A 80 17.90 -0.23 -4.90
N GLU A 81 18.27 -1.32 -5.56
CA GLU A 81 17.53 -1.83 -6.73
C GLU A 81 16.21 -2.50 -6.35
N ASP A 82 16.12 -3.03 -5.13
CA ASP A 82 15.01 -3.86 -4.69
C ASP A 82 14.30 -3.25 -3.49
N CYS A 83 13.01 -3.52 -3.38
CA CYS A 83 12.26 -3.30 -2.16
C CYS A 83 12.13 -4.63 -1.39
N SER A 84 12.63 -4.65 -0.16
CA SER A 84 12.53 -5.83 0.71
C SER A 84 11.24 -5.83 1.51
N ILE A 85 10.62 -7.00 1.60
CA ILE A 85 9.49 -7.26 2.49
C ILE A 85 9.75 -8.57 3.22
N GLU A 86 9.32 -8.67 4.45
CA GLU A 86 9.46 -9.89 5.23
C GLU A 86 8.72 -11.06 4.54
N THR A 87 9.34 -12.23 4.51
CA THR A 87 8.80 -13.42 3.83
C THR A 87 7.38 -13.76 4.27
N TYR A 88 7.12 -13.69 5.58
CA TYR A 88 5.78 -14.01 6.10
C TYR A 88 4.72 -13.02 5.62
N LYS A 89 5.07 -11.75 5.45
CA LYS A 89 4.15 -10.72 4.89
C LYS A 89 3.87 -10.99 3.43
N MET A 90 4.88 -11.34 2.66
CA MET A 90 4.71 -11.69 1.24
C MET A 90 3.77 -12.90 1.10
N GLN A 91 3.94 -13.92 1.93
CA GLN A 91 3.09 -15.10 1.93
C GLN A 91 1.63 -14.74 2.25
N LYS A 92 1.42 -13.85 3.23
CA LYS A 92 0.06 -13.38 3.57
C LYS A 92 -0.56 -12.61 2.43
N LEU A 93 0.19 -11.72 1.77
CA LEU A 93 -0.30 -10.95 0.64
C LEU A 93 -0.66 -11.86 -0.54
N GLN A 94 0.17 -12.86 -0.83
CA GLN A 94 -0.13 -13.83 -1.88
C GLN A 94 -1.36 -14.68 -1.54
N THR A 95 -1.57 -15.02 -0.29
CA THR A 95 -2.76 -15.74 0.18
C THR A 95 -4.02 -14.89 -0.05
N ILE A 96 -3.96 -13.60 0.27
CA ILE A 96 -5.07 -12.68 0.01
C ILE A 96 -5.36 -12.60 -1.48
N ALA A 97 -4.34 -12.43 -2.30
CA ALA A 97 -4.49 -12.34 -3.76
C ALA A 97 -5.17 -13.60 -4.32
N LYS A 98 -4.81 -14.77 -3.80
CA LYS A 98 -5.38 -16.04 -4.24
C LYS A 98 -6.82 -16.25 -3.79
N LEU A 99 -7.11 -15.94 -2.52
CA LEU A 99 -8.42 -16.25 -1.91
C LEU A 99 -9.47 -15.18 -2.20
N SER A 100 -9.09 -13.92 -2.28
CA SER A 100 -10.03 -12.81 -2.45
C SER A 100 -10.39 -12.55 -3.92
N GLU A 101 -9.58 -13.02 -4.86
CA GLU A 101 -9.67 -12.67 -6.28
C GLU A 101 -9.54 -11.17 -6.53
N GLN A 102 -9.05 -10.42 -5.54
CA GLN A 102 -8.81 -8.97 -5.64
C GLN A 102 -7.33 -8.70 -5.91
N ARG A 103 -7.06 -7.52 -6.44
CA ARG A 103 -5.68 -7.09 -6.69
C ARG A 103 -5.01 -6.70 -5.38
N VAL A 104 -3.76 -7.10 -5.23
CA VAL A 104 -2.93 -6.80 -4.06
C VAL A 104 -1.67 -6.09 -4.54
N PHE A 105 -1.32 -5.00 -3.87
CA PHE A 105 -0.17 -4.19 -4.24
C PHE A 105 0.78 -4.00 -3.05
N LEU A 106 2.07 -4.04 -3.34
CA LEU A 106 3.10 -3.51 -2.47
C LEU A 106 3.48 -2.14 -2.98
N ILE A 107 3.35 -1.13 -2.15
CA ILE A 107 3.67 0.25 -2.50
C ILE A 107 4.79 0.74 -1.59
N ALA A 108 5.93 1.08 -2.18
CA ALA A 108 7.04 1.66 -1.48
C ALA A 108 7.06 3.17 -1.69
N ILE A 109 7.13 3.90 -0.60
CA ILE A 109 7.17 5.35 -0.60
C ILE A 109 8.56 5.79 -0.19
N TYR A 110 9.29 6.39 -1.13
CA TYR A 110 10.63 6.89 -0.91
C TYR A 110 10.56 8.36 -0.52
N GLU A 111 10.61 8.60 0.77
CA GLU A 111 10.39 9.92 1.35
C GLU A 111 11.42 10.96 0.87
N LYS A 112 12.68 10.55 0.77
CA LYS A 112 13.78 11.43 0.34
C LYS A 112 13.54 12.04 -1.03
N ASP A 113 13.05 11.25 -1.97
CA ASP A 113 12.80 11.68 -3.36
C ASP A 113 11.33 12.03 -3.62
N ARG A 114 10.45 11.75 -2.66
CA ARG A 114 8.99 11.84 -2.80
C ARG A 114 8.47 11.04 -3.99
N LYS A 115 9.04 9.86 -4.20
CA LYS A 115 8.67 8.94 -5.28
C LYS A 115 7.96 7.71 -4.72
N ILE A 116 7.12 7.13 -5.55
CA ILE A 116 6.33 5.94 -5.21
C ILE A 116 6.66 4.86 -6.23
N ALA A 117 6.99 3.66 -5.74
CA ALA A 117 7.13 2.46 -6.57
C ALA A 117 5.99 1.50 -6.22
N ILE A 118 5.36 0.93 -7.24
CA ILE A 118 4.19 0.08 -7.11
C ILE A 118 4.47 -1.28 -7.75
N TRP A 119 4.28 -2.35 -6.98
CA TRP A 119 4.34 -3.73 -7.48
C TRP A 119 3.01 -4.41 -7.25
N GLU A 120 2.47 -5.01 -8.28
CA GLU A 120 1.32 -5.91 -8.13
C GLU A 120 1.81 -7.28 -7.67
N ILE A 121 1.20 -7.81 -6.62
CA ILE A 121 1.56 -9.11 -6.06
C ILE A 121 0.79 -10.20 -6.80
N ASP A 122 1.53 -11.10 -7.43
CA ASP A 122 0.99 -12.27 -8.12
C ASP A 122 0.93 -13.44 -7.15
N ALA A 123 -0.24 -14.07 -7.04
CA ALA A 123 -0.46 -15.19 -6.11
C ALA A 123 0.41 -16.40 -6.42
N ASP A 124 0.76 -16.58 -7.69
CA ASP A 124 1.45 -17.80 -8.16
C ASP A 124 2.93 -17.58 -8.47
N LYS A 125 3.41 -16.34 -8.37
CA LYS A 125 4.80 -16.01 -8.68
C LYS A 125 5.72 -16.34 -7.51
N GLU A 126 6.87 -16.92 -7.80
CA GLU A 126 7.94 -17.04 -6.82
C GLU A 126 8.75 -15.74 -6.76
N TYR A 127 8.91 -15.22 -5.56
CA TYR A 127 9.73 -14.03 -5.31
C TYR A 127 11.03 -14.44 -4.67
N ASP A 128 12.13 -13.75 -5.04
CA ASP A 128 13.43 -13.95 -4.43
C ASP A 128 13.36 -13.69 -2.92
N VAL A 129 13.69 -14.71 -2.15
CA VAL A 129 13.77 -14.60 -0.70
C VAL A 129 15.24 -14.42 -0.34
N ARG A 130 15.57 -13.21 0.13
CA ARG A 130 16.90 -12.93 0.67
C ARG A 130 16.83 -13.03 2.18
N GLU A 131 17.63 -13.91 2.74
CA GLU A 131 17.85 -13.94 4.18
C GLU A 131 18.72 -12.73 4.56
N THR A 132 18.19 -11.89 5.41
CA THR A 132 18.92 -10.77 6.00
C THR A 132 19.24 -11.05 7.45
#